data_1f154bb01d41afc7fa2f7a73d69d4362
#
_entry.id   1f154bb01d41afc7fa2f7a73d69d4362
#
_cell.length_a   1.000
_cell.length_b   1.000
_cell.length_c   1.000
_cell.angle_alpha   90.00
_cell.angle_beta   90.00
_cell.angle_gamma   90.00
#
_symmetry.space_group_name_H-M   'P 1'
#
loop_
_entity.id
_entity.type
_entity.pdbx_description
1 polymer ?
#
loop_
_entity_poly.entity_id
_entity_poly.type
_entity_poly.pdbx_seq_one_letter_code
_entity_poly.pdbx_strand_id
1 'polypeptide(L)'
;GGWAKDKPIVDCISPEGDFNTVTGLLASVGLGDIPSWLRPFHALSNGQQFRAGLARVLADGEDNIIVDEFTSVVDRQIARIGAMAFSKSFRRTKGRKVVLLSCHYDVLEYIQPDWVLDTATGEVKKKTKLEKDPTSNWTFGRSKEVSGSYLKNIII
;
A
#
# COMPACT_ATOMS: atom_id res chain seq x y z
N GLY A 1 -1.96 -5.01 -14.98
CA GLY A 1 -0.97 -5.48 -15.94
C GLY A 1 0.31 -5.92 -15.25
N GLY A 2 0.96 -6.98 -15.78
CA GLY A 2 2.23 -7.49 -15.27
C GLY A 2 3.40 -6.54 -15.47
N TRP A 3 4.53 -6.83 -14.83
CA TRP A 3 5.80 -6.16 -15.07
C TRP A 3 6.47 -6.76 -16.32
N ALA A 4 7.05 -5.92 -17.18
CA ALA A 4 7.85 -6.39 -18.31
C ALA A 4 9.13 -7.06 -17.79
N LYS A 5 9.48 -8.23 -18.35
CA LYS A 5 10.60 -9.05 -17.83
C LYS A 5 11.95 -8.37 -18.01
N ASP A 6 12.15 -7.69 -19.14
CA ASP A 6 13.46 -7.18 -19.57
C ASP A 6 13.56 -5.65 -19.58
N LYS A 7 12.56 -4.96 -18.99
CA LYS A 7 12.56 -3.49 -18.90
C LYS A 7 12.88 -3.03 -17.48
N PRO A 8 13.64 -1.95 -17.32
CA PRO A 8 13.83 -1.31 -16.02
C PRO A 8 12.49 -0.85 -15.43
N ILE A 9 12.39 -0.85 -14.09
CA ILE A 9 11.13 -0.47 -13.45
C ILE A 9 10.72 0.97 -13.76
N VAL A 10 11.67 1.86 -13.98
CA VAL A 10 11.39 3.27 -14.33
C VAL A 10 10.54 3.39 -15.60
N ASP A 11 10.74 2.50 -16.57
CA ASP A 11 9.96 2.46 -17.82
C ASP A 11 8.61 1.73 -17.68
N CYS A 12 8.38 1.06 -16.53
CA CYS A 12 7.19 0.25 -16.28
C CYS A 12 6.19 0.89 -15.32
N ILE A 13 6.59 1.92 -14.57
CA ILE A 13 5.71 2.60 -13.58
C ILE A 13 4.59 3.34 -14.30
N SER A 14 4.94 4.20 -15.25
CA SER A 14 4.01 4.94 -16.09
C SER A 14 4.62 5.09 -17.48
N PRO A 15 4.24 4.24 -18.45
CA PRO A 15 4.82 4.32 -19.80
C PRO A 15 4.63 5.65 -20.51
N GLU A 16 3.56 6.37 -20.17
CA GLU A 16 3.24 7.71 -20.71
C GLU A 16 3.79 8.84 -19.82
N GLY A 17 4.37 8.50 -18.67
CA GLY A 17 4.88 9.47 -17.70
C GLY A 17 6.28 9.99 -18.06
N ASP A 18 6.53 11.26 -17.80
CA ASP A 18 7.90 11.80 -17.91
C ASP A 18 8.80 11.25 -16.78
N PHE A 19 10.10 11.24 -17.05
CA PHE A 19 11.11 10.68 -16.14
C PHE A 19 11.07 11.31 -14.74
N ASN A 20 10.88 12.62 -14.63
CA ASN A 20 10.88 13.31 -13.34
C ASN A 20 9.65 12.91 -12.49
N THR A 21 8.49 12.79 -13.13
CA THR A 21 7.26 12.31 -12.47
C THR A 21 7.45 10.90 -11.95
N VAL A 22 7.95 9.98 -12.78
CA VAL A 22 8.15 8.57 -12.40
C VAL A 22 9.16 8.44 -11.28
N THR A 23 10.30 9.09 -11.37
CA THR A 23 11.34 9.05 -10.31
C THR A 23 10.89 9.73 -9.02
N GLY A 24 10.08 10.78 -9.13
CA GLY A 24 9.42 11.43 -7.99
C GLY A 24 8.47 10.48 -7.26
N LEU A 25 7.69 9.67 -7.99
CA LEU A 25 6.81 8.65 -7.40
C LEU A 25 7.62 7.56 -6.70
N LEU A 26 8.68 7.04 -7.35
CA LEU A 26 9.58 6.04 -6.74
C LEU A 26 10.22 6.57 -5.45
N ALA A 27 10.73 7.79 -5.47
CA ALA A 27 11.29 8.44 -4.28
C ALA A 27 10.24 8.64 -3.18
N SER A 28 9.01 9.01 -3.55
CA SER A 28 7.91 9.26 -2.60
C SER A 28 7.51 8.05 -1.77
N VAL A 29 7.73 6.84 -2.28
CA VAL A 29 7.47 5.57 -1.57
C VAL A 29 8.75 4.98 -0.94
N GLY A 30 9.83 5.74 -0.93
CA GLY A 30 11.10 5.34 -0.31
C GLY A 30 12.00 4.46 -1.18
N LEU A 31 11.81 4.46 -2.49
CA LEU A 31 12.69 3.81 -3.46
C LEU A 31 13.46 4.89 -4.24
N GLY A 32 14.39 5.57 -3.54
CA GLY A 32 15.14 6.71 -4.07
C GLY A 32 16.48 6.37 -4.70
N ASP A 33 16.90 5.10 -4.73
CA ASP A 33 18.19 4.68 -5.26
C ASP A 33 18.14 4.42 -6.77
N ILE A 34 18.91 5.18 -7.53
CA ILE A 34 18.97 5.09 -9.00
C ILE A 34 19.31 3.68 -9.50
N PRO A 35 20.28 2.94 -8.92
CA PRO A 35 20.56 1.58 -9.36
C PRO A 35 19.34 0.65 -9.38
N SER A 36 18.42 0.79 -8.43
CA SER A 36 17.17 0.01 -8.42
C SER A 36 16.22 0.39 -9.55
N TRP A 37 16.19 1.65 -9.95
CA TRP A 37 15.30 2.11 -11.02
C TRP A 37 15.62 1.50 -12.38
N LEU A 38 16.90 1.21 -12.61
CA LEU A 38 17.44 0.67 -13.87
C LEU A 38 17.38 -0.88 -13.93
N ARG A 39 16.89 -1.51 -12.89
CA ARG A 39 16.77 -2.98 -12.83
C ARG A 39 15.36 -3.42 -13.22
N PRO A 40 15.20 -4.61 -13.83
CA PRO A 40 13.88 -5.20 -14.04
C PRO A 40 13.27 -5.63 -12.68
N PHE A 41 11.95 -5.62 -12.61
CA PHE A 41 11.21 -5.86 -11.37
C PHE A 41 11.62 -7.15 -10.63
N HIS A 42 11.80 -8.25 -11.35
CA HIS A 42 12.17 -9.54 -10.77
C HIS A 42 13.58 -9.57 -10.15
N ALA A 43 14.45 -8.63 -10.53
CA ALA A 43 15.81 -8.50 -9.99
C ALA A 43 15.89 -7.62 -8.73
N LEU A 44 14.76 -7.09 -8.30
CA LEU A 44 14.64 -6.29 -7.07
C LEU A 44 14.43 -7.19 -5.84
N SER A 45 14.83 -6.71 -4.67
CA SER A 45 14.45 -7.35 -3.39
C SER A 45 12.95 -7.21 -3.15
N ASN A 46 12.38 -8.07 -2.28
CA ASN A 46 10.94 -8.01 -1.94
C ASN A 46 10.50 -6.61 -1.47
N GLY A 47 11.32 -5.94 -0.67
CA GLY A 47 11.03 -4.59 -0.20
C GLY A 47 11.09 -3.54 -1.32
N GLN A 48 12.00 -3.69 -2.28
CA GLN A 48 12.07 -2.83 -3.46
C GLN A 48 10.90 -3.09 -4.40
N GLN A 49 10.53 -4.37 -4.61
CA GLN A 49 9.36 -4.77 -5.40
C GLN A 49 8.07 -4.19 -4.82
N PHE A 50 7.90 -4.28 -3.51
CA PHE A 50 6.76 -3.71 -2.81
C PHE A 50 6.66 -2.20 -3.05
N ARG A 51 7.76 -1.45 -2.86
CA ARG A 51 7.78 0.01 -3.09
C ARG A 51 7.55 0.36 -4.55
N ALA A 52 8.14 -0.37 -5.49
CA ALA A 52 7.88 -0.19 -6.92
C ALA A 52 6.39 -0.40 -7.26
N GLY A 53 5.76 -1.42 -6.67
CA GLY A 53 4.31 -1.66 -6.76
C GLY A 53 3.50 -0.48 -6.26
N LEU A 54 3.86 0.10 -5.09
CA LEU A 54 3.20 1.28 -4.55
C LEU A 54 3.34 2.51 -5.46
N ALA A 55 4.53 2.73 -6.04
CA ALA A 55 4.74 3.81 -6.99
C ALA A 55 3.86 3.65 -8.23
N ARG A 56 3.70 2.41 -8.72
CA ARG A 56 2.82 2.10 -9.85
C ARG A 56 1.35 2.36 -9.53
N VAL A 57 0.88 2.02 -8.34
CA VAL A 57 -0.47 2.35 -7.86
C VAL A 57 -0.69 3.87 -7.81
N LEU A 58 0.32 4.63 -7.38
CA LEU A 58 0.25 6.10 -7.38
C LEU A 58 0.21 6.68 -8.79
N ALA A 59 0.95 6.07 -9.74
CA ALA A 59 0.99 6.46 -11.15
C ALA A 59 -0.29 6.12 -11.92
N ASP A 60 -1.03 5.11 -11.44
CA ASP A 60 -2.28 4.67 -12.06
C ASP A 60 -3.27 5.84 -12.09
N GLY A 61 -3.88 6.09 -13.25
CA GLY A 61 -4.84 7.18 -13.46
C GLY A 61 -6.27 6.85 -13.03
N GLU A 62 -6.53 5.61 -12.60
CA GLU A 62 -7.88 5.16 -12.23
C GLU A 62 -8.39 5.83 -10.95
N ASP A 63 -9.67 6.18 -10.94
CA ASP A 63 -10.32 6.81 -9.78
C ASP A 63 -10.52 5.83 -8.62
N ASN A 64 -10.68 4.54 -8.92
CA ASN A 64 -10.93 3.49 -7.95
C ASN A 64 -9.91 2.35 -8.13
N ILE A 65 -9.10 2.11 -7.12
CA ILE A 65 -8.02 1.13 -7.15
C ILE A 65 -8.22 0.10 -6.04
N ILE A 66 -7.96 -1.16 -6.35
CA ILE A 66 -7.93 -2.24 -5.37
C ILE A 66 -6.53 -2.82 -5.35
N VAL A 67 -5.94 -2.89 -4.16
CA VAL A 67 -4.63 -3.51 -3.92
C VAL A 67 -4.82 -4.73 -3.04
N ASP A 68 -4.59 -5.90 -3.61
CA ASP A 68 -4.66 -7.16 -2.89
C ASP A 68 -3.32 -7.49 -2.21
N GLU A 69 -3.38 -8.28 -1.14
CA GLU A 69 -2.23 -8.71 -0.34
C GLU A 69 -1.32 -7.56 0.13
N PHE A 70 -1.91 -6.41 0.45
CA PHE A 70 -1.15 -5.24 0.88
C PHE A 70 -0.27 -5.58 2.09
N THR A 71 1.04 -5.43 1.93
CA THR A 71 2.09 -5.73 2.92
C THR A 71 2.32 -7.21 3.26
N SER A 72 1.69 -8.17 2.60
CA SER A 72 1.82 -9.60 2.94
C SER A 72 3.22 -10.19 2.69
N VAL A 73 3.94 -9.68 1.69
CA VAL A 73 5.20 -10.24 1.20
C VAL A 73 6.47 -9.54 1.75
N VAL A 74 6.32 -8.62 2.70
CA VAL A 74 7.43 -7.83 3.24
C VAL A 74 7.48 -7.90 4.76
N ASP A 75 8.69 -7.72 5.33
CA ASP A 75 8.82 -7.62 6.78
C ASP A 75 8.06 -6.39 7.35
N ARG A 76 7.79 -6.43 8.65
CA ARG A 76 6.91 -5.42 9.28
C ARG A 76 7.51 -4.01 9.28
N GLN A 77 8.83 -3.88 9.29
CA GLN A 77 9.48 -2.56 9.23
C GLN A 77 9.34 -1.94 7.83
N ILE A 78 9.56 -2.72 6.78
CA ILE A 78 9.37 -2.28 5.39
C ILE A 78 7.89 -1.97 5.13
N ALA A 79 6.98 -2.82 5.62
CA ALA A 79 5.54 -2.60 5.53
C ALA A 79 5.13 -1.26 6.15
N ARG A 80 5.61 -0.97 7.36
CA ARG A 80 5.36 0.29 8.08
C ARG A 80 5.79 1.50 7.26
N ILE A 81 7.06 1.53 6.86
CA ILE A 81 7.62 2.68 6.12
C ILE A 81 6.90 2.88 4.79
N GLY A 82 6.66 1.79 4.06
CA GLY A 82 5.96 1.83 2.78
C GLY A 82 4.51 2.27 2.91
N ALA A 83 3.79 1.77 3.92
CA ALA A 83 2.41 2.15 4.19
C ALA A 83 2.27 3.64 4.54
N MET A 84 3.16 4.17 5.40
CA MET A 84 3.19 5.60 5.73
C MET A 84 3.46 6.47 4.50
N ALA A 85 4.47 6.11 3.72
CA ALA A 85 4.86 6.85 2.53
C ALA A 85 3.74 6.84 1.47
N PHE A 86 3.13 5.67 1.24
CA PHE A 86 2.00 5.51 0.35
C PHE A 86 0.80 6.36 0.78
N SER A 87 0.37 6.23 2.03
CA SER A 87 -0.77 6.99 2.57
C SER A 87 -0.57 8.50 2.40
N LYS A 88 0.62 9.00 2.75
CA LYS A 88 0.97 10.42 2.60
C LYS A 88 0.92 10.88 1.13
N SER A 89 1.41 10.06 0.21
CA SER A 89 1.45 10.39 -1.22
C SER A 89 0.06 10.29 -1.84
N PHE A 90 -0.69 9.22 -1.54
CA PHE A 90 -2.02 9.00 -2.08
C PHE A 90 -3.02 10.10 -1.65
N ARG A 91 -2.96 10.56 -0.39
CA ARG A 91 -3.83 11.64 0.12
C ARG A 91 -3.61 13.00 -0.54
N ARG A 92 -2.53 13.18 -1.29
CA ARG A 92 -2.30 14.38 -2.11
C ARG A 92 -3.06 14.34 -3.44
N THR A 93 -3.46 13.14 -3.87
CA THR A 93 -4.28 12.97 -5.07
C THR A 93 -5.75 13.19 -4.71
N LYS A 94 -6.40 14.18 -5.33
CA LYS A 94 -7.81 14.48 -5.07
C LYS A 94 -8.73 13.58 -5.91
N GLY A 95 -9.85 13.18 -5.33
CA GLY A 95 -10.92 12.45 -6.04
C GLY A 95 -10.70 10.95 -6.19
N ARG A 96 -9.50 10.44 -5.93
CA ARG A 96 -9.18 9.00 -6.04
C ARG A 96 -9.52 8.23 -4.78
N LYS A 97 -9.87 6.97 -4.94
CA LYS A 97 -10.17 6.03 -3.85
C LYS A 97 -9.30 4.79 -3.99
N VAL A 98 -8.83 4.27 -2.87
CA VAL A 98 -8.10 3.01 -2.83
C VAL A 98 -8.70 2.09 -1.78
N VAL A 99 -8.84 0.83 -2.13
CA VAL A 99 -9.22 -0.25 -1.22
C VAL A 99 -8.01 -1.17 -1.08
N LEU A 100 -7.55 -1.35 0.16
CA LEU A 100 -6.41 -2.21 0.48
C LEU A 100 -6.93 -3.47 1.19
N LEU A 101 -6.59 -4.64 0.66
CA LEU A 101 -6.86 -5.93 1.30
C LEU A 101 -5.59 -6.38 2.03
N SER A 102 -5.66 -6.56 3.34
CA SER A 102 -4.48 -6.92 4.15
C SER A 102 -4.85 -7.96 5.20
N CYS A 103 -3.91 -8.83 5.50
CA CYS A 103 -4.00 -9.77 6.63
C CYS A 103 -3.37 -9.21 7.93
N HIS A 104 -2.87 -7.98 7.90
CA HIS A 104 -2.12 -7.37 9.00
C HIS A 104 -2.81 -6.13 9.54
N TYR A 105 -3.24 -6.16 10.80
CA TYR A 105 -3.93 -5.04 11.46
C TYR A 105 -3.00 -3.88 11.83
N ASP A 106 -1.71 -4.12 12.01
CA ASP A 106 -0.73 -3.09 12.36
C ASP A 106 -0.56 -2.01 11.29
N VAL A 107 -0.93 -2.30 10.02
CA VAL A 107 -0.90 -1.30 8.95
C VAL A 107 -1.91 -0.17 9.15
N LEU A 108 -2.97 -0.38 9.95
CA LEU A 108 -4.01 0.62 10.17
C LEU A 108 -3.47 1.90 10.79
N GLU A 109 -2.52 1.78 11.73
CA GLU A 109 -1.85 2.92 12.36
C GLU A 109 -1.13 3.80 11.32
N TYR A 110 -0.57 3.17 10.29
CA TYR A 110 0.26 3.86 9.28
C TYR A 110 -0.55 4.37 8.09
N ILE A 111 -1.56 3.63 7.66
CA ILE A 111 -2.46 4.02 6.57
C ILE A 111 -3.45 5.07 7.04
N GLN A 112 -3.91 4.99 8.29
CA GLN A 112 -4.95 5.85 8.87
C GLN A 112 -6.19 5.95 7.95
N PRO A 113 -6.86 4.82 7.67
CA PRO A 113 -7.93 4.75 6.69
C PRO A 113 -9.16 5.58 7.11
N ASP A 114 -10.05 5.86 6.15
CA ASP A 114 -11.32 6.51 6.42
C ASP A 114 -12.37 5.53 6.96
N TRP A 115 -12.22 4.25 6.59
CA TRP A 115 -13.04 3.13 7.09
C TRP A 115 -12.27 1.82 7.03
N VAL A 116 -12.69 0.86 7.84
CA VAL A 116 -12.15 -0.51 7.89
C VAL A 116 -13.28 -1.49 8.00
N LEU A 117 -13.24 -2.56 7.21
CA LEU A 117 -14.08 -3.74 7.37
C LEU A 117 -13.20 -4.90 7.88
N ASP A 118 -13.50 -5.41 9.06
CA ASP A 118 -12.94 -6.66 9.56
C ASP A 118 -13.77 -7.84 9.02
N THR A 119 -13.20 -8.61 8.11
CA THR A 119 -13.91 -9.73 7.49
C THR A 119 -14.11 -10.92 8.44
N ALA A 120 -13.34 -11.02 9.53
CA ALA A 120 -13.49 -12.07 10.53
C ALA A 120 -14.73 -11.85 11.42
N THR A 121 -15.08 -10.60 11.67
CA THR A 121 -16.22 -10.21 12.52
C THR A 121 -17.38 -9.62 11.74
N GLY A 122 -17.16 -9.18 10.49
CA GLY A 122 -18.10 -8.38 9.70
C GLY A 122 -18.27 -6.95 10.21
N GLU A 123 -17.45 -6.51 11.15
CA GLU A 123 -17.53 -5.18 11.75
C GLU A 123 -16.99 -4.11 10.81
N VAL A 124 -17.76 -3.05 10.58
CA VAL A 124 -17.31 -1.86 9.83
C VAL A 124 -17.08 -0.71 10.78
N LYS A 125 -15.87 -0.17 10.77
CA LYS A 125 -15.51 1.05 11.51
C LYS A 125 -15.22 2.20 10.55
N LYS A 126 -15.69 3.39 10.88
CA LYS A 126 -15.43 4.61 10.13
C LYS A 126 -14.73 5.62 11.04
N LYS A 127 -13.75 6.35 10.48
CA LYS A 127 -13.11 7.46 11.18
C LYS A 127 -14.13 8.60 11.37
N THR A 128 -14.37 8.97 12.62
CA THR A 128 -15.24 10.09 12.93
C THR A 128 -14.46 11.41 12.78
N LYS A 129 -15.04 12.43 12.15
CA LYS A 129 -14.39 13.75 11.92
C LYS A 129 -13.90 14.46 13.21
N LEU A 130 -14.34 14.01 14.38
CA LEU A 130 -14.01 14.59 15.69
C LEU A 130 -12.71 14.04 16.29
N GLU A 131 -12.23 12.90 15.83
CA GLU A 131 -10.97 12.33 16.32
C GLU A 131 -9.79 12.91 15.55
N LYS A 132 -9.30 14.04 16.04
CA LYS A 132 -8.02 14.63 15.59
C LYS A 132 -6.79 13.90 16.15
N ASP A 133 -6.99 12.84 16.92
CA ASP A 133 -5.91 12.06 17.50
C ASP A 133 -5.36 11.06 16.46
N PRO A 134 -4.10 11.20 16.06
CA PRO A 134 -3.45 10.23 15.14
C PRO A 134 -3.31 8.83 15.75
N THR A 135 -3.53 8.69 17.07
CA THR A 135 -3.50 7.42 17.81
C THR A 135 -4.89 6.82 18.02
N SER A 136 -5.93 7.23 17.25
CA SER A 136 -7.24 6.62 17.35
C SER A 136 -7.10 5.08 17.21
N ASN A 137 -7.21 4.40 18.35
CA ASN A 137 -7.03 2.97 18.48
C ASN A 137 -8.11 2.24 17.66
N TRP A 138 -7.72 1.69 16.52
CA TRP A 138 -8.52 0.71 15.80
C TRP A 138 -8.57 -0.59 16.62
N THR A 139 -9.33 -0.59 17.73
CA THR A 139 -9.54 -1.79 18.53
C THR A 139 -10.66 -2.62 17.94
N PHE A 140 -10.30 -3.75 17.35
CA PHE A 140 -11.25 -4.78 16.97
C PHE A 140 -11.37 -5.77 18.13
N GLY A 141 -12.60 -6.25 18.39
CA GLY A 141 -12.81 -7.26 19.42
C GLY A 141 -11.90 -8.47 19.19
N ARG A 142 -11.22 -8.97 20.25
CA ARG A 142 -10.43 -10.19 20.16
C ARG A 142 -11.37 -11.33 19.77
N SER A 143 -11.36 -11.74 18.50
CA SER A 143 -11.91 -13.04 18.14
C SER A 143 -11.09 -14.10 18.85
N LYS A 144 -11.73 -14.98 19.62
CA LYS A 144 -11.13 -16.22 20.17
C LYS A 144 -10.37 -16.89 19.03
N GLU A 145 -9.13 -17.28 19.28
CA GLU A 145 -8.32 -18.05 18.35
C GLU A 145 -9.13 -19.26 17.87
N VAL A 146 -9.64 -19.19 16.67
CA VAL A 146 -10.13 -20.35 15.96
C VAL A 146 -8.92 -20.90 15.21
N SER A 147 -8.41 -22.03 15.68
CA SER A 147 -7.37 -22.79 15.01
C SER A 147 -7.91 -23.31 13.67
N GLY A 148 -7.59 -22.63 12.62
CA GLY A 148 -7.95 -22.99 11.25
C GLY A 148 -7.49 -21.85 10.34
N SER A 149 -6.72 -22.18 9.31
CA SER A 149 -6.12 -21.24 8.37
C SER A 149 -7.17 -20.56 7.49
N TYR A 150 -7.95 -19.69 8.06
CA TYR A 150 -8.73 -18.71 7.31
C TYR A 150 -7.99 -17.39 7.42
N LEU A 151 -7.50 -16.89 6.27
CA LEU A 151 -6.88 -15.59 6.13
C LEU A 151 -7.87 -14.55 6.66
N LYS A 152 -7.56 -14.00 7.84
CA LYS A 152 -8.31 -12.88 8.41
C LYS A 152 -7.91 -11.65 7.60
N ASN A 153 -8.74 -11.23 6.69
CA ASN A 153 -8.49 -10.07 5.86
C ASN A 153 -9.21 -8.86 6.43
N ILE A 154 -8.52 -7.74 6.47
CA ILE A 154 -9.12 -6.42 6.66
C ILE A 154 -9.17 -5.72 5.30
N ILE A 155 -10.26 -5.00 5.08
CA ILE A 155 -10.45 -4.15 3.92
C ILE A 155 -10.39 -2.71 4.41
N ILE A 156 -9.56 -1.93 3.81
CA ILE A 156 -9.24 -0.56 4.22
C ILE A 156 -9.63 0.41 3.12
#